data_db7fadc6feee8aa1c402f1d30a2878c0
#
_entry.id   db7fadc6feee8aa1c402f1d30a2878c0
#
_cell.length_a   1.000
_cell.length_b   1.000
_cell.length_c   1.000
_cell.angle_alpha   90.00
_cell.angle_beta   90.00
_cell.angle_gamma   90.00
#
_symmetry.space_group_name_H-M   'P 1'
#
loop_
_entity.id
_entity.type
_entity.pdbx_description
1 polymer ?
#
loop_
_entity_poly.entity_id
_entity_poly.type
_entity_poly.pdbx_seq_one_letter_code
_entity_poly.pdbx_strand_id
1 'polypeptide(L)'
;MKAAEGTGEAGKCEAFRDALLYCLKCEPSLLLSALKKLPFSTQRNGFRVPLQLRGMAASGAKTEESENHHSDDVIQLLNPNVATMKEDVLYHFSLSTSTHDFPAMFGDVKFVCVGGSPSRMKSFISYVAEELGLGHPGMDYPNICAGTDRYAMYKVGPVLSVSHGMGIPSIAIMLHELFKLLYHARCSNVTIFRIGTSGGIGLEPGSVVITQQAVDACFKPEFEQIILGKRVIRNTDLDNQLARELMKCAKELNEFNTVVGNTMCTLDFYEGQGRLDGALCTYTEKDKQEYLRAAYAAGIRNIEMESSVFAAMCSACGIRAAVVCVTLLNRLDGDQILSPHDVLKEYQRRPQRLVGYFMKQCLSKA
;
A
#
# COMPACT_ATOMS: atom_id res chain seq x y z
N MET A 1 -55.56 -32.65 -12.55
CA MET A 1 -55.63 -33.54 -11.36
C MET A 1 -54.30 -34.18 -11.13
N LYS A 2 -53.73 -34.04 -9.90
CA LYS A 2 -52.61 -34.78 -9.26
C LYS A 2 -51.27 -34.72 -10.00
N ALA A 3 -50.13 -34.48 -9.41
CA ALA A 3 -49.63 -34.07 -8.14
C ALA A 3 -48.14 -33.85 -8.32
N ALA A 4 -47.57 -32.83 -7.78
CA ALA A 4 -46.12 -32.62 -7.71
C ALA A 4 -45.83 -32.05 -6.33
N GLU A 5 -45.59 -32.91 -5.38
CA GLU A 5 -44.95 -32.53 -4.11
C GLU A 5 -43.91 -33.62 -3.83
N GLY A 6 -42.65 -33.19 -3.55
CA GLY A 6 -41.68 -34.09 -2.98
C GLY A 6 -40.23 -33.96 -3.49
N THR A 7 -39.66 -32.75 -3.58
CA THR A 7 -38.18 -32.62 -3.77
C THR A 7 -37.54 -31.50 -2.94
N GLY A 8 -38.19 -30.98 -1.91
CA GLY A 8 -37.74 -29.79 -1.17
C GLY A 8 -36.72 -30.05 -0.03
N GLU A 9 -36.66 -31.21 0.56
CA GLU A 9 -35.82 -31.43 1.77
C GLU A 9 -34.49 -32.17 1.49
N ALA A 10 -34.45 -33.06 0.53
CA ALA A 10 -33.23 -33.78 0.17
C ALA A 10 -32.16 -32.87 -0.42
N GLY A 11 -32.57 -31.94 -1.31
CA GLY A 11 -31.65 -30.99 -1.93
C GLY A 11 -31.07 -29.96 -0.96
N LYS A 12 -31.80 -29.60 0.11
CA LYS A 12 -31.29 -28.71 1.17
C LYS A 12 -30.28 -29.40 2.07
N CYS A 13 -30.40 -30.72 2.27
CA CYS A 13 -29.48 -31.50 3.09
C CYS A 13 -28.13 -31.72 2.36
N GLU A 14 -28.12 -31.89 1.05
CA GLU A 14 -26.89 -32.03 0.26
C GLU A 14 -26.13 -30.73 0.16
N ALA A 15 -26.80 -29.62 -0.13
CA ALA A 15 -26.17 -28.29 -0.16
C ALA A 15 -25.57 -27.87 1.20
N PHE A 16 -26.24 -28.27 2.31
CA PHE A 16 -25.71 -28.02 3.66
C PHE A 16 -24.50 -28.90 3.96
N ARG A 17 -24.49 -30.15 3.51
CA ARG A 17 -23.37 -31.08 3.65
C ARG A 17 -22.14 -30.62 2.88
N ASP A 18 -22.32 -30.12 1.65
CA ASP A 18 -21.24 -29.62 0.80
C ASP A 18 -20.67 -28.30 1.34
N ALA A 19 -21.50 -27.41 1.86
CA ALA A 19 -21.07 -26.21 2.55
C ALA A 19 -20.27 -26.52 3.84
N LEU A 20 -20.69 -27.54 4.60
CA LEU A 20 -20.00 -27.98 5.80
C LEU A 20 -18.63 -28.62 5.47
N LEU A 21 -18.56 -29.41 4.40
CA LEU A 21 -17.31 -29.99 3.90
C LEU A 21 -16.33 -28.94 3.34
N TYR A 22 -16.85 -27.88 2.74
CA TYR A 22 -16.05 -26.73 2.29
C TYR A 22 -15.49 -25.94 3.47
N CYS A 23 -16.29 -25.66 4.49
CA CYS A 23 -15.85 -24.99 5.72
C CYS A 23 -14.81 -25.79 6.51
N LEU A 24 -14.93 -27.11 6.55
CA LEU A 24 -13.95 -27.99 7.22
C LEU A 24 -12.58 -28.01 6.54
N LYS A 25 -12.51 -27.69 5.24
CA LYS A 25 -11.26 -27.64 4.48
C LYS A 25 -10.58 -26.27 4.52
N CYS A 26 -11.33 -25.20 4.77
CA CYS A 26 -10.83 -23.82 4.60
C CYS A 26 -10.58 -23.05 5.91
N GLU A 27 -11.38 -23.25 6.99
CA GLU A 27 -11.16 -22.54 8.27
C GLU A 27 -11.78 -23.25 9.51
N PRO A 28 -10.97 -23.88 10.34
CA PRO A 28 -11.46 -24.56 11.57
C PRO A 28 -12.04 -23.62 12.63
N SER A 29 -11.72 -22.33 12.61
CA SER A 29 -12.14 -21.31 13.60
C SER A 29 -13.62 -20.93 13.47
N LEU A 30 -14.20 -20.99 12.28
CA LEU A 30 -15.61 -20.67 12.04
C LEU A 30 -16.58 -21.73 12.57
N LEU A 31 -16.12 -22.98 12.72
CA LEU A 31 -16.93 -24.08 13.22
C LEU A 31 -17.34 -23.89 14.70
N LEU A 32 -16.45 -23.36 15.53
CA LEU A 32 -16.71 -23.10 16.95
C LEU A 32 -17.73 -21.98 17.17
N SER A 33 -17.79 -21.01 16.27
CA SER A 33 -18.75 -19.91 16.29
C SER A 33 -20.15 -20.34 15.82
N ALA A 34 -20.22 -21.21 14.81
CA ALA A 34 -21.48 -21.74 14.30
C ALA A 34 -22.16 -22.72 15.26
N LEU A 35 -21.37 -23.57 15.94
CA LEU A 35 -21.89 -24.54 16.92
C LEU A 35 -22.46 -23.89 18.19
N LYS A 36 -22.03 -22.68 18.54
CA LYS A 36 -22.57 -21.93 19.69
C LYS A 36 -23.93 -21.28 19.40
N LYS A 37 -24.39 -21.26 18.17
CA LYS A 37 -25.66 -20.62 17.76
C LYS A 37 -26.80 -21.61 17.46
N LEU A 38 -26.60 -22.91 17.63
CA LEU A 38 -27.64 -23.92 17.42
C LEU A 38 -28.53 -24.08 18.67
N PRO A 39 -29.85 -24.16 18.53
CA PRO A 39 -30.75 -24.34 19.66
C PRO A 39 -30.58 -25.71 20.29
N PHE A 40 -30.78 -25.78 21.63
CA PHE A 40 -30.46 -26.86 22.54
C PHE A 40 -31.10 -28.23 22.23
N SER A 41 -31.99 -28.36 21.26
CA SER A 41 -32.74 -29.59 20.94
C SER A 41 -31.98 -30.59 20.05
N THR A 42 -30.84 -30.23 19.49
CA THR A 42 -30.09 -31.09 18.55
C THR A 42 -28.85 -31.78 19.18
N GLN A 43 -28.63 -31.64 20.49
CA GLN A 43 -27.46 -32.18 21.18
C GLN A 43 -27.53 -33.64 21.61
N ARG A 44 -28.60 -34.38 21.26
CA ARG A 44 -28.82 -35.76 21.79
C ARG A 44 -28.62 -36.87 20.74
N ASN A 45 -27.68 -36.78 19.83
CA ASN A 45 -27.23 -38.00 19.12
C ASN A 45 -25.72 -37.99 19.01
N GLY A 46 -25.09 -38.89 19.72
CA GLY A 46 -23.68 -38.95 19.98
C GLY A 46 -22.81 -39.13 18.74
N PHE A 47 -22.03 -38.14 18.44
CA PHE A 47 -20.83 -38.27 17.60
C PHE A 47 -19.61 -38.42 18.52
N ARG A 48 -19.03 -39.63 18.59
CA ARG A 48 -17.71 -39.86 19.21
C ARG A 48 -16.63 -39.32 18.25
N VAL A 49 -15.93 -38.30 18.69
CA VAL A 49 -14.70 -37.81 18.02
C VAL A 49 -13.55 -38.71 18.48
N PRO A 50 -12.67 -39.20 17.59
CA PRO A 50 -11.50 -40.00 17.96
C PRO A 50 -10.50 -39.22 18.80
N LEU A 51 -9.96 -39.87 19.82
CA LEU A 51 -9.08 -39.37 20.88
C LEU A 51 -7.61 -39.24 20.39
N GLN A 52 -7.34 -38.55 19.31
CA GLN A 52 -5.96 -38.39 18.79
C GLN A 52 -5.49 -36.94 18.59
N LEU A 53 -6.19 -35.97 19.18
CA LEU A 53 -5.77 -34.54 19.17
C LEU A 53 -5.60 -33.98 20.60
N ARG A 54 -5.06 -34.79 21.51
CA ARG A 54 -4.57 -34.30 22.81
C ARG A 54 -3.06 -34.45 22.83
N GLY A 55 -2.35 -33.38 22.52
CA GLY A 55 -0.91 -33.35 22.74
C GLY A 55 -0.17 -32.37 21.87
N MET A 56 -0.55 -31.08 21.86
CA MET A 56 0.33 -29.98 21.49
C MET A 56 -0.27 -28.68 22.00
N ALA A 57 -0.17 -28.45 23.29
CA ALA A 57 -0.29 -27.11 23.85
C ALA A 57 0.62 -27.02 25.07
N ALA A 58 1.43 -25.99 25.08
CA ALA A 58 2.29 -25.53 26.13
C ALA A 58 3.77 -25.95 26.05
N SER A 59 4.57 -25.18 25.30
CA SER A 59 5.89 -24.78 25.78
C SER A 59 5.98 -23.27 25.64
N GLY A 60 5.99 -22.57 26.76
CA GLY A 60 6.21 -21.13 26.83
C GLY A 60 7.63 -20.81 26.38
N ALA A 61 7.77 -20.13 25.27
CA ALA A 61 8.99 -19.48 24.88
C ALA A 61 9.03 -18.08 25.53
N LYS A 62 9.98 -17.87 26.41
CA LYS A 62 10.38 -16.55 26.89
C LYS A 62 10.82 -15.74 25.67
N THR A 63 10.21 -14.58 25.46
CA THR A 63 10.71 -13.56 24.56
C THR A 63 12.04 -13.03 25.10
N GLU A 64 13.15 -13.47 24.53
CA GLU A 64 14.40 -12.74 24.59
C GLU A 64 14.24 -11.57 23.64
N GLU A 65 14.30 -10.34 24.18
CA GLU A 65 14.52 -9.13 23.40
C GLU A 65 15.89 -9.27 22.72
N SER A 66 15.88 -9.64 21.44
CA SER A 66 17.08 -9.58 20.61
C SER A 66 17.34 -8.11 20.28
N GLU A 67 18.35 -7.54 20.91
CA GLU A 67 19.02 -6.34 20.42
C GLU A 67 19.52 -6.63 19.00
N ASN A 68 18.77 -6.18 17.99
CA ASN A 68 19.20 -6.23 16.59
C ASN A 68 20.35 -5.23 16.41
N HIS A 69 21.57 -5.72 16.40
CA HIS A 69 22.68 -5.04 15.76
C HIS A 69 22.36 -4.88 14.27
N HIS A 70 22.12 -3.65 13.83
CA HIS A 70 22.04 -3.26 12.43
C HIS A 70 23.39 -3.52 11.74
N SER A 71 23.53 -4.68 11.11
CA SER A 71 24.56 -4.90 10.08
C SER A 71 24.09 -4.21 8.80
N ASP A 72 24.97 -3.39 8.21
CA ASP A 72 24.88 -2.65 6.95
C ASP A 72 23.54 -2.80 6.20
N ASP A 73 22.68 -1.76 6.30
CA ASP A 73 21.29 -1.73 5.78
C ASP A 73 21.24 -1.70 4.22
N VAL A 74 21.84 -2.69 3.59
CA VAL A 74 21.72 -2.92 2.15
C VAL A 74 20.37 -3.55 1.85
N ILE A 75 19.72 -3.08 0.80
CA ILE A 75 18.42 -3.62 0.36
C ILE A 75 18.53 -5.12 0.11
N GLN A 76 17.70 -5.90 0.78
CA GLN A 76 17.63 -7.35 0.65
C GLN A 76 16.47 -7.73 -0.26
N LEU A 77 16.78 -8.50 -1.32
CA LEU A 77 15.74 -9.07 -2.17
C LEU A 77 15.39 -10.48 -1.71
N LEU A 78 14.09 -10.77 -1.56
CA LEU A 78 13.61 -12.11 -1.19
C LEU A 78 13.69 -13.13 -2.34
N ASN A 79 14.18 -12.71 -3.53
CA ASN A 79 14.33 -13.56 -4.70
C ASN A 79 15.79 -13.99 -4.89
N PRO A 80 16.17 -15.24 -4.54
CA PRO A 80 17.54 -15.71 -4.68
C PRO A 80 18.02 -15.80 -6.14
N ASN A 81 17.08 -15.87 -7.10
CA ASN A 81 17.44 -15.99 -8.52
C ASN A 81 18.09 -14.71 -9.05
N VAL A 82 17.79 -13.54 -8.49
CA VAL A 82 18.41 -12.28 -8.95
C VAL A 82 19.91 -12.29 -8.79
N ALA A 83 20.43 -12.86 -7.69
CA ALA A 83 21.86 -12.93 -7.42
C ALA A 83 22.63 -13.82 -8.43
N THR A 84 21.94 -14.71 -9.13
CA THR A 84 22.53 -15.66 -10.09
C THR A 84 22.32 -15.26 -11.55
N MET A 85 21.60 -14.17 -11.82
CA MET A 85 21.41 -13.65 -13.17
C MET A 85 22.72 -13.14 -13.75
N LYS A 86 23.04 -13.55 -14.99
CA LYS A 86 24.18 -13.00 -15.73
C LYS A 86 23.92 -11.57 -16.18
N GLU A 87 22.69 -11.29 -16.55
CA GLU A 87 22.18 -10.00 -16.93
C GLU A 87 20.77 -9.83 -16.35
N ASP A 88 20.48 -8.68 -15.78
CA ASP A 88 19.14 -8.30 -15.32
C ASP A 88 18.64 -7.10 -16.14
N VAL A 89 17.60 -7.33 -16.92
CA VAL A 89 16.95 -6.31 -17.73
C VAL A 89 15.74 -5.75 -16.98
N LEU A 90 15.83 -4.49 -16.59
CA LEU A 90 14.71 -3.72 -16.02
C LEU A 90 13.88 -3.19 -17.19
N TYR A 91 13.01 -4.06 -17.70
CA TYR A 91 12.33 -3.87 -18.97
C TYR A 91 11.51 -2.58 -19.05
N HIS A 92 10.76 -2.28 -17.97
CA HIS A 92 9.88 -1.12 -17.95
C HIS A 92 10.61 0.19 -17.63
N PHE A 93 11.86 0.13 -17.16
CA PHE A 93 12.77 1.27 -17.04
C PHE A 93 13.65 1.44 -18.26
N SER A 94 13.72 0.47 -19.15
CA SER A 94 14.66 0.42 -20.28
C SER A 94 16.12 0.52 -19.82
N LEU A 95 16.48 -0.16 -18.72
CA LEU A 95 17.80 -0.21 -18.14
C LEU A 95 18.24 -1.68 -17.97
N SER A 96 19.54 -1.96 -18.04
CA SER A 96 20.06 -3.30 -17.77
C SER A 96 21.46 -3.26 -17.14
N THR A 97 21.81 -4.29 -16.40
CA THR A 97 23.12 -4.44 -15.75
C THR A 97 24.26 -4.63 -16.76
N SER A 98 23.97 -4.97 -18.01
CA SER A 98 24.95 -5.12 -19.08
C SER A 98 25.26 -3.82 -19.82
N THR A 99 24.33 -2.85 -19.78
CA THR A 99 24.44 -1.59 -20.53
C THR A 99 24.62 -0.35 -19.66
N HIS A 100 24.37 -0.47 -18.34
CA HIS A 100 24.41 0.65 -17.41
C HIS A 100 25.21 0.28 -16.15
N ASP A 101 26.06 1.18 -15.70
CA ASP A 101 26.78 1.07 -14.42
C ASP A 101 25.88 1.59 -13.29
N PHE A 102 25.04 0.71 -12.72
CA PHE A 102 24.10 1.09 -11.66
C PHE A 102 24.80 1.63 -10.40
N PRO A 103 25.91 1.08 -9.91
CA PRO A 103 26.67 1.67 -8.83
C PRO A 103 27.12 3.11 -9.10
N ALA A 104 27.64 3.39 -10.28
CA ALA A 104 28.05 4.75 -10.65
C ALA A 104 26.87 5.71 -10.80
N MET A 105 25.73 5.21 -11.32
CA MET A 105 24.53 6.05 -11.56
C MET A 105 23.71 6.31 -10.30
N PHE A 106 23.59 5.35 -9.40
CA PHE A 106 22.59 5.35 -8.31
C PHE A 106 23.15 5.01 -6.93
N GLY A 107 24.44 4.64 -6.79
CA GLY A 107 25.01 4.17 -5.53
C GLY A 107 24.96 5.16 -4.36
N ASP A 108 24.80 6.44 -4.67
CA ASP A 108 24.65 7.55 -3.70
C ASP A 108 23.19 7.78 -3.25
N VAL A 109 22.20 7.07 -3.80
CA VAL A 109 20.77 7.26 -3.49
C VAL A 109 20.49 6.90 -2.03
N LYS A 110 19.88 7.86 -1.31
CA LYS A 110 19.39 7.74 0.07
C LYS A 110 17.88 7.89 0.18
N PHE A 111 17.28 8.65 -0.72
CA PHE A 111 15.85 8.89 -0.72
C PHE A 111 15.25 8.60 -2.09
N VAL A 112 14.14 7.89 -2.09
CA VAL A 112 13.33 7.68 -3.29
C VAL A 112 11.94 8.22 -3.06
N CYS A 113 11.43 9.02 -4.00
CA CYS A 113 10.05 9.48 -3.97
C CYS A 113 9.31 8.91 -5.17
N VAL A 114 8.21 8.20 -4.94
CA VAL A 114 7.38 7.64 -6.01
C VAL A 114 6.00 8.27 -6.03
N GLY A 115 5.45 8.50 -7.22
CA GLY A 115 4.14 9.12 -7.40
C GLY A 115 3.50 8.79 -8.73
N GLY A 116 2.18 9.03 -8.87
CA GLY A 116 1.38 8.52 -9.98
C GLY A 116 1.66 9.15 -11.36
N SER A 117 2.29 10.34 -11.44
CA SER A 117 2.39 11.09 -12.70
C SER A 117 3.82 11.51 -13.01
N PRO A 118 4.30 11.31 -14.25
CA PRO A 118 5.64 11.78 -14.68
C PRO A 118 5.87 13.27 -14.44
N SER A 119 4.89 14.11 -14.74
CA SER A 119 4.99 15.56 -14.57
C SER A 119 5.13 15.97 -13.10
N ARG A 120 4.40 15.31 -12.19
CA ARG A 120 4.54 15.57 -10.75
C ARG A 120 5.90 15.12 -10.22
N MET A 121 6.44 14.00 -10.72
CA MET A 121 7.75 13.51 -10.30
C MET A 121 8.88 14.41 -10.84
N LYS A 122 8.74 14.96 -12.04
CA LYS A 122 9.66 15.99 -12.57
C LYS A 122 9.60 17.28 -11.73
N SER A 123 8.40 17.74 -11.39
CA SER A 123 8.21 18.92 -10.53
C SER A 123 8.78 18.71 -9.13
N PHE A 124 8.62 17.50 -8.58
CA PHE A 124 9.19 17.16 -7.29
C PHE A 124 10.72 17.22 -7.30
N ILE A 125 11.37 16.63 -8.31
CA ILE A 125 12.84 16.65 -8.38
C ILE A 125 13.38 18.06 -8.56
N SER A 126 12.72 18.90 -9.35
CA SER A 126 13.09 20.33 -9.50
C SER A 126 12.97 21.07 -8.17
N TYR A 127 11.86 20.88 -7.44
CA TYR A 127 11.64 21.47 -6.12
C TYR A 127 12.72 21.02 -5.10
N VAL A 128 13.00 19.72 -5.03
CA VAL A 128 14.01 19.19 -4.11
C VAL A 128 15.41 19.69 -4.46
N ALA A 129 15.73 19.82 -5.75
CA ALA A 129 17.01 20.36 -6.19
C ALA A 129 17.24 21.79 -5.70
N GLU A 130 16.21 22.63 -5.77
CA GLU A 130 16.24 24.00 -5.24
C GLU A 130 16.39 24.00 -3.71
N GLU A 131 15.58 23.18 -3.01
CA GLU A 131 15.60 23.08 -1.55
C GLU A 131 16.93 22.58 -0.98
N LEU A 132 17.62 21.69 -1.68
CA LEU A 132 18.91 21.14 -1.29
C LEU A 132 20.10 21.97 -1.80
N GLY A 133 19.88 23.04 -2.56
CA GLY A 133 20.95 23.83 -3.17
C GLY A 133 21.76 23.07 -4.24
N LEU A 134 21.18 22.02 -4.85
CA LEU A 134 21.80 21.18 -5.87
C LEU A 134 21.39 21.57 -7.30
N GLY A 135 20.60 22.62 -7.44
CA GLY A 135 20.11 23.12 -8.71
C GLY A 135 19.73 24.59 -8.62
N HIS A 136 19.43 25.18 -9.76
CA HIS A 136 18.93 26.55 -9.88
C HIS A 136 17.62 26.56 -10.68
N PRO A 137 16.78 27.60 -10.54
CA PRO A 137 15.55 27.73 -11.31
C PRO A 137 15.78 27.61 -12.81
N GLY A 138 14.97 26.76 -13.47
CA GLY A 138 15.08 26.53 -14.92
C GLY A 138 16.07 25.43 -15.33
N MET A 139 16.77 24.79 -14.40
CA MET A 139 17.58 23.61 -14.70
C MET A 139 16.67 22.45 -15.14
N ASP A 140 17.02 21.80 -16.26
CA ASP A 140 16.29 20.62 -16.74
C ASP A 140 16.91 19.34 -16.18
N TYR A 141 16.05 18.44 -15.73
CA TYR A 141 16.43 17.10 -15.27
C TYR A 141 15.95 16.09 -16.31
N PRO A 142 16.86 15.38 -17.02
CA PRO A 142 16.48 14.43 -18.04
C PRO A 142 15.76 13.23 -17.42
N ASN A 143 14.80 12.67 -18.18
CA ASN A 143 14.19 11.39 -17.82
C ASN A 143 15.18 10.26 -18.08
N ILE A 144 15.62 9.58 -17.02
CA ILE A 144 16.56 8.45 -17.11
C ILE A 144 15.93 7.27 -17.85
N CYS A 145 14.61 7.09 -17.75
CA CYS A 145 13.84 6.05 -18.45
C CYS A 145 13.37 6.50 -19.87
N ALA A 146 14.13 7.34 -20.55
CA ALA A 146 13.72 7.89 -21.87
C ALA A 146 13.54 6.83 -22.97
N GLY A 147 14.03 5.61 -22.79
CA GLY A 147 13.83 4.47 -23.71
C GLY A 147 12.45 3.83 -23.63
N THR A 148 11.57 4.29 -22.73
CA THR A 148 10.21 3.76 -22.55
C THR A 148 9.22 4.89 -22.27
N ASP A 149 7.94 4.63 -22.52
CA ASP A 149 6.81 5.50 -22.15
C ASP A 149 6.06 5.04 -20.88
N ARG A 150 6.56 3.96 -20.21
CA ARG A 150 5.87 3.33 -19.07
C ARG A 150 6.04 4.13 -17.79
N TYR A 151 7.28 4.46 -17.46
CA TYR A 151 7.63 5.20 -16.26
C TYR A 151 8.64 6.31 -16.60
N ALA A 152 8.71 7.31 -15.73
CA ALA A 152 9.71 8.35 -15.79
C ALA A 152 10.52 8.35 -14.49
N MET A 153 11.83 8.56 -14.60
CA MET A 153 12.77 8.57 -13.49
C MET A 153 13.68 9.79 -13.59
N TYR A 154 13.84 10.50 -12.49
CA TYR A 154 14.68 11.68 -12.38
C TYR A 154 15.55 11.59 -11.14
N LYS A 155 16.78 12.10 -11.19
CA LYS A 155 17.71 12.06 -10.06
C LYS A 155 18.36 13.42 -9.86
N VAL A 156 18.54 13.80 -8.59
CA VAL A 156 19.37 14.92 -8.15
C VAL A 156 20.08 14.57 -6.86
N GLY A 157 21.42 14.59 -6.86
CA GLY A 157 22.20 14.14 -5.71
C GLY A 157 21.68 12.80 -5.17
N PRO A 158 21.46 12.68 -3.85
CA PRO A 158 21.02 11.43 -3.23
C PRO A 158 19.51 11.16 -3.35
N VAL A 159 18.77 11.91 -4.16
CA VAL A 159 17.32 11.81 -4.31
C VAL A 159 16.95 11.29 -5.68
N LEU A 160 16.17 10.22 -5.71
CA LEU A 160 15.57 9.61 -6.90
C LEU A 160 14.06 9.85 -6.88
N SER A 161 13.50 10.23 -8.03
CA SER A 161 12.06 10.44 -8.22
C SER A 161 11.54 9.55 -9.34
N VAL A 162 10.50 8.75 -9.10
CA VAL A 162 10.00 7.76 -10.08
C VAL A 162 8.48 7.85 -10.19
N SER A 163 7.96 7.88 -11.42
CA SER A 163 6.52 7.75 -11.64
C SER A 163 6.10 6.28 -11.62
N HIS A 164 4.90 5.99 -11.07
CA HIS A 164 4.38 4.62 -10.96
C HIS A 164 3.06 4.38 -11.71
N GLY A 165 2.53 5.39 -12.40
CA GLY A 165 1.22 5.26 -13.05
C GLY A 165 0.08 5.20 -12.03
N MET A 166 -0.92 4.35 -12.27
CA MET A 166 -2.16 4.26 -11.49
C MET A 166 -2.49 2.81 -11.16
N GLY A 167 -2.83 2.56 -9.90
CA GLY A 167 -3.32 1.27 -9.42
C GLY A 167 -2.24 0.24 -9.10
N ILE A 168 -2.64 -0.77 -8.35
CA ILE A 168 -1.77 -1.83 -7.82
C ILE A 168 -0.91 -2.50 -8.89
N PRO A 169 -1.43 -2.94 -10.06
CA PRO A 169 -0.59 -3.61 -11.04
C PRO A 169 0.55 -2.73 -11.57
N SER A 170 0.28 -1.44 -11.78
CA SER A 170 1.29 -0.52 -12.31
C SER A 170 2.40 -0.25 -11.29
N ILE A 171 2.05 0.12 -10.06
CA ILE A 171 3.08 0.36 -9.03
C ILE A 171 3.85 -0.90 -8.66
N ALA A 172 3.21 -2.08 -8.66
CA ALA A 172 3.88 -3.34 -8.36
C ALA A 172 5.02 -3.65 -9.35
N ILE A 173 4.77 -3.48 -10.64
CA ILE A 173 5.80 -3.64 -11.69
C ILE A 173 6.96 -2.67 -11.43
N MET A 174 6.65 -1.39 -11.22
CA MET A 174 7.64 -0.35 -10.96
C MET A 174 8.49 -0.68 -9.71
N LEU A 175 7.86 -1.11 -8.61
CA LEU A 175 8.57 -1.44 -7.36
C LEU A 175 9.50 -2.64 -7.52
N HIS A 176 9.11 -3.68 -8.26
CA HIS A 176 10.00 -4.81 -8.54
C HIS A 176 11.28 -4.35 -9.25
N GLU A 177 11.17 -3.51 -10.27
CA GLU A 177 12.33 -3.02 -11.01
C GLU A 177 13.13 -2.00 -10.20
N LEU A 178 12.47 -1.11 -9.44
CA LEU A 178 13.13 -0.16 -8.55
C LEU A 178 13.97 -0.86 -7.47
N PHE A 179 13.42 -1.88 -6.81
CA PHE A 179 14.17 -2.60 -5.76
C PHE A 179 15.36 -3.35 -6.33
N LYS A 180 15.23 -3.95 -7.52
CA LYS A 180 16.35 -4.55 -8.22
C LYS A 180 17.41 -3.53 -8.63
N LEU A 181 17.00 -2.36 -9.12
CA LEU A 181 17.91 -1.26 -9.44
C LEU A 181 18.73 -0.84 -8.20
N LEU A 182 18.06 -0.58 -7.09
CA LEU A 182 18.72 -0.18 -5.84
C LEU A 182 19.63 -1.29 -5.28
N TYR A 183 19.24 -2.54 -5.42
CA TYR A 183 20.07 -3.70 -5.07
C TYR A 183 21.34 -3.77 -5.91
N HIS A 184 21.22 -3.71 -7.24
CA HIS A 184 22.37 -3.73 -8.15
C HIS A 184 23.27 -2.50 -7.99
N ALA A 185 22.69 -1.35 -7.65
CA ALA A 185 23.41 -0.12 -7.33
C ALA A 185 24.11 -0.16 -5.95
N ARG A 186 23.88 -1.20 -5.14
CA ARG A 186 24.41 -1.36 -3.78
C ARG A 186 24.02 -0.22 -2.85
N CYS A 187 22.82 0.34 -3.03
CA CYS A 187 22.32 1.38 -2.16
C CYS A 187 22.08 0.86 -0.74
N SER A 188 22.39 1.67 0.25
CA SER A 188 22.20 1.37 1.68
C SER A 188 21.45 2.50 2.38
N ASN A 189 20.70 2.16 3.44
CA ASN A 189 19.94 3.12 4.25
C ASN A 189 18.96 3.95 3.41
N VAL A 190 18.28 3.30 2.45
CA VAL A 190 17.33 3.96 1.57
C VAL A 190 15.97 4.10 2.25
N THR A 191 15.41 5.31 2.21
CA THR A 191 14.04 5.58 2.62
C THR A 191 13.19 5.89 1.39
N ILE A 192 12.04 5.20 1.25
CA ILE A 192 11.14 5.39 0.10
C ILE A 192 9.83 6.05 0.55
N PHE A 193 9.44 7.11 -0.14
CA PHE A 193 8.20 7.85 0.07
C PHE A 193 7.27 7.66 -1.12
N ARG A 194 6.03 7.30 -0.86
CA ARG A 194 4.97 7.44 -1.84
C ARG A 194 4.21 8.73 -1.58
N ILE A 195 4.22 9.64 -2.56
CA ILE A 195 3.41 10.86 -2.53
C ILE A 195 2.26 10.75 -3.53
N GLY A 196 1.06 11.13 -3.10
CA GLY A 196 -0.12 10.95 -3.93
C GLY A 196 -1.26 11.90 -3.64
N THR A 197 -2.33 11.73 -4.40
CA THR A 197 -3.64 12.34 -4.19
C THR A 197 -4.64 11.28 -3.75
N SER A 198 -5.65 11.66 -3.00
CA SER A 198 -6.62 10.75 -2.40
C SER A 198 -7.98 11.41 -2.20
N GLY A 199 -9.00 10.62 -2.00
CA GLY A 199 -10.28 11.08 -1.45
C GLY A 199 -10.21 11.08 0.08
N GLY A 200 -10.47 12.22 0.71
CA GLY A 200 -10.52 12.33 2.18
C GLY A 200 -11.79 11.71 2.76
N ILE A 201 -11.75 11.25 4.00
CA ILE A 201 -12.92 10.86 4.78
C ILE A 201 -12.96 11.71 6.04
N GLY A 202 -13.92 12.66 6.12
CA GLY A 202 -14.04 13.59 7.22
C GLY A 202 -12.87 14.59 7.31
N LEU A 203 -12.24 14.90 6.19
CA LEU A 203 -11.16 15.88 6.08
C LEU A 203 -11.47 16.89 4.99
N GLU A 204 -11.15 18.15 5.25
CA GLU A 204 -11.21 19.21 4.25
C GLU A 204 -10.27 18.94 3.08
N PRO A 205 -10.66 19.29 1.84
CA PRO A 205 -9.78 19.24 0.68
C PRO A 205 -8.47 19.99 0.93
N GLY A 206 -7.36 19.42 0.49
CA GLY A 206 -6.02 19.95 0.73
C GLY A 206 -5.37 19.50 2.04
N SER A 207 -6.07 18.77 2.90
CA SER A 207 -5.44 18.14 4.07
C SER A 207 -4.44 17.06 3.62
N VAL A 208 -3.30 16.99 4.32
CA VAL A 208 -2.28 15.96 4.09
C VAL A 208 -2.47 14.83 5.09
N VAL A 209 -2.48 13.60 4.59
CA VAL A 209 -2.54 12.38 5.42
C VAL A 209 -1.19 11.67 5.37
N ILE A 210 -0.55 11.53 6.52
CA ILE A 210 0.58 10.62 6.72
C ILE A 210 -0.02 9.27 7.12
N THR A 211 0.20 8.25 6.32
CA THR A 211 -0.40 6.93 6.53
C THR A 211 0.25 6.22 7.71
N GLN A 212 -0.55 5.87 8.71
CA GLN A 212 -0.13 5.01 9.81
C GLN A 212 -0.13 3.54 9.39
N GLN A 213 -1.24 3.11 8.78
CA GLN A 213 -1.47 1.76 8.30
C GLN A 213 -2.20 1.81 6.97
N ALA A 214 -1.72 1.07 5.96
CA ALA A 214 -2.49 0.83 4.76
C ALA A 214 -3.46 -0.34 5.01
N VAL A 215 -4.71 -0.21 4.58
CA VAL A 215 -5.74 -1.25 4.75
C VAL A 215 -6.44 -1.51 3.43
N ASP A 216 -7.02 -2.70 3.29
CA ASP A 216 -7.87 -3.06 2.14
C ASP A 216 -9.28 -2.45 2.26
N ALA A 217 -10.14 -2.71 1.27
CA ALA A 217 -11.52 -2.26 1.27
C ALA A 217 -12.41 -2.93 2.35
N CYS A 218 -11.91 -3.95 3.03
CA CYS A 218 -12.52 -4.59 4.21
C CYS A 218 -11.93 -4.07 5.52
N PHE A 219 -11.09 -3.00 5.47
CA PHE A 219 -10.42 -2.36 6.60
C PHE A 219 -9.35 -3.25 7.28
N LYS A 220 -8.86 -4.27 6.57
CA LYS A 220 -7.82 -5.17 7.07
C LYS A 220 -6.44 -4.66 6.65
N PRO A 221 -5.41 -4.74 7.52
CA PRO A 221 -4.03 -4.36 7.20
C PRO A 221 -3.34 -5.46 6.37
N GLU A 222 -3.92 -5.82 5.25
CA GLU A 222 -3.53 -6.94 4.42
C GLU A 222 -3.47 -6.53 2.94
N PHE A 223 -2.49 -7.10 2.22
CA PHE A 223 -2.43 -7.11 0.77
C PHE A 223 -2.52 -8.55 0.27
N GLU A 224 -3.56 -8.85 -0.48
CA GLU A 224 -3.80 -10.16 -1.06
C GLU A 224 -3.34 -10.22 -2.51
N GLN A 225 -2.67 -11.30 -2.87
CA GLN A 225 -2.25 -11.60 -4.22
C GLN A 225 -2.39 -13.10 -4.51
N ILE A 226 -2.79 -13.45 -5.74
CA ILE A 226 -2.78 -14.83 -6.20
C ILE A 226 -1.44 -15.14 -6.86
N ILE A 227 -0.69 -16.10 -6.30
CA ILE A 227 0.62 -16.52 -6.80
C ILE A 227 0.55 -18.02 -7.10
N LEU A 228 0.79 -18.40 -8.37
CA LEU A 228 0.70 -19.79 -8.82
C LEU A 228 -0.62 -20.48 -8.41
N GLY A 229 -1.74 -19.74 -8.52
CA GLY A 229 -3.08 -20.22 -8.15
C GLY A 229 -3.35 -20.28 -6.64
N LYS A 230 -2.42 -19.84 -5.81
CA LYS A 230 -2.57 -19.82 -4.34
C LYS A 230 -2.76 -18.39 -3.84
N ARG A 231 -3.67 -18.23 -2.88
CA ARG A 231 -3.86 -16.98 -2.16
C ARG A 231 -2.67 -16.73 -1.22
N VAL A 232 -2.02 -15.59 -1.40
CA VAL A 232 -0.92 -15.14 -0.54
C VAL A 232 -1.30 -13.79 0.05
N ILE A 233 -1.20 -13.67 1.37
CA ILE A 233 -1.48 -12.45 2.12
C ILE A 233 -0.16 -11.94 2.68
N ARG A 234 0.07 -10.62 2.52
CA ARG A 234 1.17 -9.89 3.14
C ARG A 234 0.62 -8.81 4.04
N ASN A 235 1.30 -8.53 5.14
CA ASN A 235 0.95 -7.38 5.96
C ASN A 235 1.33 -6.07 5.22
N THR A 236 0.70 -4.98 5.61
CA THR A 236 0.87 -3.66 4.99
C THR A 236 1.41 -2.64 6.00
N ASP A 237 2.31 -3.09 6.88
CA ASP A 237 2.94 -2.24 7.87
C ASP A 237 3.86 -1.22 7.21
N LEU A 238 3.84 0.00 7.74
CA LEU A 238 4.73 1.10 7.41
C LEU A 238 5.57 1.49 8.63
N ASP A 239 6.64 2.23 8.41
CA ASP A 239 7.50 2.70 9.49
C ASP A 239 6.80 3.78 10.33
N ASN A 240 6.31 3.39 11.51
CA ASN A 240 5.65 4.28 12.46
C ASN A 240 6.59 5.37 13.03
N GLN A 241 7.89 5.12 13.08
CA GLN A 241 8.85 6.14 13.51
C GLN A 241 8.98 7.22 12.43
N LEU A 242 9.08 6.81 11.16
CA LEU A 242 9.10 7.74 10.03
C LEU A 242 7.81 8.58 9.98
N ALA A 243 6.65 7.98 10.24
CA ALA A 243 5.38 8.73 10.32
C ALA A 243 5.41 9.79 11.43
N ARG A 244 5.99 9.50 12.61
CA ARG A 244 6.16 10.48 13.69
C ARG A 244 7.13 11.60 13.31
N GLU A 245 8.22 11.26 12.64
CA GLU A 245 9.22 12.25 12.17
C GLU A 245 8.60 13.18 11.11
N LEU A 246 7.86 12.65 10.16
CA LEU A 246 7.11 13.45 9.18
C LEU A 246 6.08 14.36 9.84
N MET A 247 5.34 13.87 10.85
CA MET A 247 4.40 14.71 11.59
C MET A 247 5.11 15.84 12.36
N LYS A 248 6.31 15.59 12.89
CA LYS A 248 7.13 16.65 13.49
C LYS A 248 7.50 17.71 12.45
N CYS A 249 7.98 17.30 11.28
CA CYS A 249 8.26 18.19 10.16
C CYS A 249 7.02 19.00 9.73
N ALA A 250 5.85 18.36 9.69
CA ALA A 250 4.60 19.05 9.34
C ALA A 250 4.23 20.14 10.34
N LYS A 251 4.46 19.90 11.64
CA LYS A 251 4.25 20.91 12.69
C LYS A 251 5.25 22.06 12.59
N GLU A 252 6.51 21.79 12.24
CA GLU A 252 7.53 22.82 12.03
C GLU A 252 7.24 23.68 10.79
N LEU A 253 6.80 23.06 9.69
CA LEU A 253 6.36 23.78 8.48
C LEU A 253 5.13 24.65 8.72
N ASN A 254 4.13 24.13 9.43
CA ASN A 254 2.89 24.80 9.79
C ASN A 254 2.17 25.51 8.62
N GLU A 255 2.20 24.93 7.42
CA GLU A 255 1.65 25.54 6.21
C GLU A 255 0.26 25.01 5.83
N PHE A 256 -0.06 23.78 6.22
CA PHE A 256 -1.30 23.09 5.85
C PHE A 256 -1.69 22.06 6.90
N ASN A 257 -3.00 21.78 6.97
CA ASN A 257 -3.51 20.75 7.85
C ASN A 257 -2.89 19.40 7.52
N THR A 258 -2.28 18.75 8.52
CA THR A 258 -1.68 17.41 8.38
C THR A 258 -2.15 16.51 9.52
N VAL A 259 -2.59 15.31 9.17
CA VAL A 259 -3.06 14.30 10.12
C VAL A 259 -2.34 12.97 9.91
N VAL A 260 -2.28 12.17 10.96
CA VAL A 260 -1.92 10.76 10.87
C VAL A 260 -3.20 9.93 10.88
N GLY A 261 -3.30 8.96 9.99
CA GLY A 261 -4.47 8.07 9.92
C GLY A 261 -4.24 6.88 8.99
N ASN A 262 -5.18 5.95 9.00
CA ASN A 262 -5.13 4.82 8.08
C ASN A 262 -5.53 5.24 6.68
N THR A 263 -4.92 4.62 5.67
CA THR A 263 -5.25 4.83 4.25
C THR A 263 -5.87 3.57 3.69
N MET A 264 -7.08 3.67 3.15
CA MET A 264 -7.74 2.57 2.45
C MET A 264 -7.25 2.51 1.00
N CYS A 265 -6.78 1.34 0.60
CA CYS A 265 -6.33 1.04 -0.75
C CYS A 265 -7.34 0.15 -1.45
N THR A 266 -7.82 0.56 -2.61
CA THR A 266 -8.84 -0.17 -3.37
C THR A 266 -8.31 -0.60 -4.72
N LEU A 267 -8.89 -1.68 -5.26
CA LEU A 267 -8.54 -2.22 -6.58
C LEU A 267 -9.23 -1.46 -7.73
N ASP A 268 -10.30 -0.74 -7.41
CA ASP A 268 -11.10 0.04 -8.36
C ASP A 268 -11.38 1.43 -7.82
N PHE A 269 -11.46 2.41 -8.71
CA PHE A 269 -11.68 3.81 -8.37
C PHE A 269 -13.16 4.13 -8.09
N TYR A 270 -14.09 3.40 -8.72
CA TYR A 270 -15.53 3.67 -8.67
C TYR A 270 -16.25 2.80 -7.62
N GLU A 271 -16.66 1.58 -7.98
CA GLU A 271 -17.40 0.70 -7.08
C GLU A 271 -16.56 0.30 -5.85
N GLY A 272 -15.26 0.02 -6.06
CA GLY A 272 -14.33 -0.33 -4.99
C GLY A 272 -14.14 0.78 -3.94
N GLN A 273 -14.45 2.03 -4.28
CA GLN A 273 -14.44 3.17 -3.37
C GLN A 273 -15.83 3.60 -2.90
N GLY A 274 -16.89 2.87 -3.22
CA GLY A 274 -18.26 3.23 -2.90
C GLY A 274 -18.71 4.52 -3.59
N ARG A 275 -18.27 4.80 -4.83
CA ARG A 275 -18.67 6.00 -5.59
C ARG A 275 -19.97 5.73 -6.33
N LEU A 276 -20.82 6.78 -6.46
CA LEU A 276 -22.08 6.72 -7.17
C LEU A 276 -21.99 7.19 -8.63
N ASP A 277 -20.86 7.76 -9.01
CA ASP A 277 -20.64 8.39 -10.32
C ASP A 277 -19.91 7.47 -11.34
N GLY A 278 -19.78 6.18 -11.03
CA GLY A 278 -19.26 5.17 -11.95
C GLY A 278 -20.28 4.72 -13.00
N ALA A 279 -19.81 4.05 -14.04
CA ALA A 279 -20.68 3.43 -15.04
C ALA A 279 -21.51 2.26 -14.49
N LEU A 280 -21.03 1.63 -13.40
CA LEU A 280 -21.70 0.56 -12.68
C LEU A 280 -21.91 1.00 -11.24
N CYS A 281 -23.11 0.79 -10.69
CA CYS A 281 -23.45 1.04 -9.31
C CYS A 281 -24.68 0.22 -8.92
N THR A 282 -24.57 -0.65 -7.92
CA THR A 282 -25.65 -1.51 -7.43
C THR A 282 -26.05 -1.21 -5.99
N TYR A 283 -25.51 -0.15 -5.39
CA TYR A 283 -25.75 0.29 -4.02
C TYR A 283 -26.30 1.72 -3.99
N THR A 284 -26.85 2.12 -2.85
CA THR A 284 -27.48 3.42 -2.66
C THR A 284 -26.54 4.43 -1.98
N GLU A 285 -26.93 5.73 -1.99
CA GLU A 285 -26.26 6.77 -1.19
C GLU A 285 -26.21 6.39 0.29
N LYS A 286 -27.24 5.74 0.82
CA LYS A 286 -27.28 5.29 2.21
C LYS A 286 -26.18 4.25 2.48
N ASP A 287 -26.06 3.25 1.62
CA ASP A 287 -25.04 2.20 1.75
C ASP A 287 -23.63 2.80 1.70
N LYS A 288 -23.39 3.72 0.76
CA LYS A 288 -22.13 4.48 0.66
C LYS A 288 -21.82 5.22 1.96
N GLN A 289 -22.80 5.96 2.51
CA GLN A 289 -22.59 6.74 3.73
C GLN A 289 -22.33 5.86 4.95
N GLU A 290 -23.02 4.72 5.07
CA GLU A 290 -22.78 3.73 6.12
C GLU A 290 -21.36 3.17 6.03
N TYR A 291 -20.91 2.78 4.82
CA TYR A 291 -19.56 2.28 4.58
C TYR A 291 -18.47 3.31 4.90
N LEU A 292 -18.61 4.56 4.41
CA LEU A 292 -17.61 5.60 4.65
C LEU A 292 -17.55 6.02 6.13
N ARG A 293 -18.68 6.03 6.84
CA ARG A 293 -18.69 6.27 8.29
C ARG A 293 -18.04 5.13 9.07
N ALA A 294 -18.26 3.88 8.67
CA ALA A 294 -17.57 2.72 9.23
C ALA A 294 -16.06 2.81 9.00
N ALA A 295 -15.63 3.21 7.79
CA ALA A 295 -14.22 3.45 7.48
C ALA A 295 -13.62 4.56 8.38
N TYR A 296 -14.33 5.68 8.55
CA TYR A 296 -13.90 6.75 9.45
C TYR A 296 -13.75 6.27 10.89
N ALA A 297 -14.72 5.49 11.38
CA ALA A 297 -14.71 4.91 12.73
C ALA A 297 -13.55 3.90 12.92
N ALA A 298 -13.13 3.21 11.85
CA ALA A 298 -11.96 2.34 11.82
C ALA A 298 -10.62 3.09 11.73
N GLY A 299 -10.62 4.43 11.81
CA GLY A 299 -9.41 5.25 11.76
C GLY A 299 -8.94 5.60 10.35
N ILE A 300 -9.67 5.24 9.30
CA ILE A 300 -9.33 5.57 7.92
C ILE A 300 -9.62 7.06 7.68
N ARG A 301 -8.68 7.75 7.04
CA ARG A 301 -8.76 9.19 6.76
C ARG A 301 -8.74 9.53 5.29
N ASN A 302 -8.28 8.60 4.45
CA ASN A 302 -8.30 8.77 3.00
C ASN A 302 -8.35 7.44 2.25
N ILE A 303 -8.67 7.53 0.96
CA ILE A 303 -8.82 6.40 0.03
C ILE A 303 -7.96 6.67 -1.22
N GLU A 304 -7.20 5.68 -1.64
CA GLU A 304 -6.39 5.69 -2.86
C GLU A 304 -6.20 4.25 -3.39
N MET A 305 -5.23 3.99 -4.29
CA MET A 305 -5.20 2.73 -5.03
C MET A 305 -3.82 2.04 -5.07
N GLU A 306 -2.84 2.43 -4.23
CA GLU A 306 -1.46 1.89 -4.32
C GLU A 306 -0.81 1.59 -2.97
N SER A 307 -1.33 2.15 -1.86
CA SER A 307 -0.65 2.09 -0.55
C SER A 307 -0.48 0.67 0.00
N SER A 308 -1.41 -0.25 -0.27
CA SER A 308 -1.32 -1.61 0.29
C SER A 308 -0.17 -2.41 -0.34
N VAL A 309 -0.04 -2.41 -1.66
CA VAL A 309 1.07 -3.11 -2.34
C VAL A 309 2.41 -2.42 -2.06
N PHE A 310 2.42 -1.08 -2.00
CA PHE A 310 3.60 -0.32 -1.65
C PHE A 310 4.13 -0.70 -0.26
N ALA A 311 3.26 -0.66 0.76
CA ALA A 311 3.61 -1.04 2.11
C ALA A 311 4.05 -2.50 2.21
N ALA A 312 3.29 -3.43 1.61
CA ALA A 312 3.59 -4.86 1.63
C ALA A 312 4.95 -5.20 1.00
N MET A 313 5.30 -4.57 -0.13
CA MET A 313 6.56 -4.83 -0.82
C MET A 313 7.75 -4.19 -0.09
N CYS A 314 7.61 -2.95 0.41
CA CYS A 314 8.64 -2.30 1.21
C CYS A 314 8.92 -3.07 2.51
N SER A 315 7.88 -3.47 3.23
CA SER A 315 8.00 -4.29 4.46
C SER A 315 8.68 -5.63 4.18
N ALA A 316 8.28 -6.33 3.11
CA ALA A 316 8.87 -7.61 2.74
C ALA A 316 10.38 -7.52 2.40
N CYS A 317 10.84 -6.38 1.88
CA CYS A 317 12.25 -6.14 1.55
C CYS A 317 13.01 -5.39 2.66
N GLY A 318 12.41 -5.17 3.84
CA GLY A 318 13.04 -4.45 4.96
C GLY A 318 13.34 -2.98 4.65
N ILE A 319 12.61 -2.36 3.73
CA ILE A 319 12.85 -0.99 3.28
C ILE A 319 12.01 -0.03 4.13
N ARG A 320 12.67 0.97 4.70
CA ARG A 320 12.02 2.07 5.41
C ARG A 320 11.14 2.89 4.48
N ALA A 321 9.83 2.97 4.76
CA ALA A 321 8.88 3.54 3.83
C ALA A 321 7.74 4.31 4.51
N ALA A 322 7.23 5.35 3.82
CA ALA A 322 6.05 6.10 4.22
C ALA A 322 5.16 6.45 3.02
N VAL A 323 3.86 6.60 3.28
CA VAL A 323 2.88 7.09 2.32
C VAL A 323 2.35 8.43 2.81
N VAL A 324 2.38 9.45 1.95
CA VAL A 324 1.93 10.81 2.23
C VAL A 324 1.03 11.28 1.09
N CYS A 325 -0.24 11.44 1.35
CA CYS A 325 -1.23 11.83 0.34
C CYS A 325 -1.95 13.10 0.71
N VAL A 326 -2.29 13.93 -0.28
CA VAL A 326 -3.21 15.05 -0.10
C VAL A 326 -4.61 14.64 -0.47
N THR A 327 -5.61 15.12 0.28
CA THR A 327 -7.03 14.95 -0.06
C THR A 327 -7.48 15.97 -1.09
N LEU A 328 -8.21 15.56 -2.13
CA LEU A 328 -8.75 16.46 -3.15
C LEU A 328 -10.23 16.80 -2.91
N LEU A 329 -10.92 15.99 -2.14
CA LEU A 329 -12.33 16.15 -1.77
C LEU A 329 -12.59 15.43 -0.44
N ASN A 330 -13.71 15.76 0.22
CA ASN A 330 -14.24 14.97 1.32
C ASN A 330 -15.30 14.00 0.78
N ARG A 331 -15.05 12.70 0.85
CA ARG A 331 -15.92 11.65 0.33
C ARG A 331 -17.26 11.53 1.07
N LEU A 332 -17.36 12.09 2.28
CA LEU A 332 -18.64 12.19 2.99
C LEU A 332 -19.58 13.24 2.39
N ASP A 333 -19.04 14.23 1.66
CA ASP A 333 -19.82 15.32 1.06
C ASP A 333 -20.17 15.05 -0.40
N GLY A 334 -19.43 14.18 -1.08
CA GLY A 334 -19.67 13.84 -2.49
C GLY A 334 -18.55 13.05 -3.16
N ASP A 335 -18.70 12.85 -4.47
CA ASP A 335 -17.76 12.09 -5.28
C ASP A 335 -16.99 12.94 -6.29
N GLN A 336 -17.44 14.17 -6.55
CA GLN A 336 -16.86 15.06 -7.55
C GLN A 336 -15.88 16.06 -6.93
N ILE A 337 -14.76 16.29 -7.60
CA ILE A 337 -13.79 17.32 -7.23
C ILE A 337 -14.31 18.68 -7.71
N LEU A 338 -14.57 19.60 -6.81
CA LEU A 338 -15.13 20.92 -7.09
C LEU A 338 -14.07 22.03 -7.03
N SER A 339 -12.89 21.77 -6.48
CA SER A 339 -11.84 22.79 -6.35
C SER A 339 -11.30 23.22 -7.71
N PRO A 340 -11.02 24.53 -7.91
CA PRO A 340 -10.41 25.05 -9.13
C PRO A 340 -9.03 24.43 -9.42
N HIS A 341 -8.62 24.44 -10.69
CA HIS A 341 -7.42 23.75 -11.14
C HIS A 341 -6.10 24.28 -10.51
N ASP A 342 -6.00 25.55 -10.28
CA ASP A 342 -4.87 26.20 -9.58
C ASP A 342 -4.81 25.79 -8.10
N VAL A 343 -5.95 25.68 -7.43
CA VAL A 343 -6.05 25.17 -6.06
C VAL A 343 -5.63 23.69 -6.00
N LEU A 344 -6.06 22.87 -6.96
CA LEU A 344 -5.65 21.46 -7.04
C LEU A 344 -4.15 21.31 -7.27
N LYS A 345 -3.54 22.19 -8.07
CA LYS A 345 -2.08 22.22 -8.26
C LYS A 345 -1.36 22.53 -6.94
N GLU A 346 -1.88 23.48 -6.17
CA GLU A 346 -1.32 23.81 -4.86
C GLU A 346 -1.45 22.64 -3.89
N TYR A 347 -2.62 21.99 -3.81
CA TYR A 347 -2.80 20.80 -2.98
C TYR A 347 -1.77 19.71 -3.29
N GLN A 348 -1.54 19.42 -4.57
CA GLN A 348 -0.58 18.40 -5.00
C GLN A 348 0.88 18.70 -4.61
N ARG A 349 1.22 19.96 -4.33
CA ARG A 349 2.55 20.37 -3.86
C ARG A 349 2.75 20.12 -2.36
N ARG A 350 1.68 20.01 -1.56
CA ARG A 350 1.76 19.87 -0.11
C ARG A 350 2.53 18.62 0.34
N PRO A 351 2.23 17.40 -0.16
CA PRO A 351 3.06 16.24 0.15
C PRO A 351 4.52 16.39 -0.29
N GLN A 352 4.75 17.07 -1.43
CA GLN A 352 6.10 17.32 -1.93
C GLN A 352 6.89 18.21 -0.97
N ARG A 353 6.28 19.29 -0.47
CA ARG A 353 6.89 20.20 0.51
C ARG A 353 7.23 19.49 1.82
N LEU A 354 6.31 18.69 2.34
CA LEU A 354 6.55 17.94 3.58
C LEU A 354 7.70 16.96 3.44
N VAL A 355 7.69 16.14 2.38
CA VAL A 355 8.74 15.13 2.14
C VAL A 355 10.08 15.79 1.80
N GLY A 356 10.09 16.85 0.98
CA GLY A 356 11.31 17.60 0.67
C GLY A 356 11.92 18.28 1.89
N TYR A 357 11.10 18.88 2.75
CA TYR A 357 11.56 19.44 4.03
C TYR A 357 12.20 18.37 4.94
N PHE A 358 11.55 17.20 5.06
CA PHE A 358 12.11 16.08 5.81
C PHE A 358 13.47 15.65 5.24
N MET A 359 13.59 15.48 3.92
CA MET A 359 14.88 15.12 3.28
C MET A 359 15.98 16.15 3.57
N LYS A 360 15.64 17.43 3.48
CA LYS A 360 16.56 18.53 3.80
C LYS A 360 17.05 18.45 5.25
N GLN A 361 16.15 18.22 6.19
CA GLN A 361 16.51 18.07 7.60
C GLN A 361 17.43 16.86 7.86
N CYS A 362 17.22 15.75 7.15
CA CYS A 362 18.07 14.56 7.27
C CYS A 362 19.47 14.81 6.69
N LEU A 363 19.55 15.40 5.49
CA LEU A 363 20.81 15.63 4.78
C LEU A 363 21.66 16.73 5.44
N SER A 364 21.05 17.70 6.13
CA SER A 364 21.80 18.73 6.86
C SER A 364 22.39 18.25 8.20
N LYS A 365 22.01 17.05 8.66
CA LYS A 365 22.54 16.43 9.89
C LYS A 365 23.56 15.33 9.62
N ALA A 366 23.69 14.90 8.38
CA ALA A 366 24.66 13.90 7.93
C ALA A 366 25.97 14.55 7.49
#